data_fbb3f3dea1b47b6e35735f665ac134e4
#
_entry.id   fbb3f3dea1b47b6e35735f665ac134e4
#
_cell.length_a   1.000
_cell.length_b   1.000
_cell.length_c   1.000
_cell.angle_alpha   90.00
_cell.angle_beta   90.00
_cell.angle_gamma   90.00
#
_symmetry.space_group_name_H-M   'P 1'
#
loop_
_entity.id
_entity.type
_entity.pdbx_description
1 polymer ?
#
loop_
_entity_poly.entity_id
_entity_poly.type
_entity_poly.pdbx_seq_one_letter_code
_entity_poly.pdbx_strand_id
1 'polypeptide(L)'
;MIVKATEEEIQEIRTKSADALFEGTMKQFHPSAERVNELVGSALEKGCYYLVSRQENKLAGWVLAGPSADFFSKEEIGFIYELYVLPEYRGQGLAKPLMQKAIDELSIKGYPEIRLSVHAGNFAQHVYRELGFIDKQISMSLQVVKRP
;
A
#
# COMPACT_ATOMS: atom_id res chain seq x y z
N MET A 1 -15.35 -9.89 -3.47
CA MET A 1 -15.49 -9.68 -2.01
C MET A 1 -14.17 -9.22 -1.44
N ILE A 2 -14.21 -8.20 -0.60
CA ILE A 2 -13.00 -7.65 0.04
C ILE A 2 -13.13 -7.85 1.54
N VAL A 3 -12.19 -8.57 2.11
CA VAL A 3 -12.20 -8.98 3.51
C VAL A 3 -10.80 -8.89 4.10
N LYS A 4 -10.69 -9.00 5.42
CA LYS A 4 -9.38 -9.08 6.06
C LYS A 4 -8.68 -10.37 5.64
N ALA A 5 -7.36 -10.26 5.43
CA ALA A 5 -6.55 -11.40 5.06
C ALA A 5 -6.50 -12.45 6.18
N THR A 6 -6.54 -13.72 5.79
CA THR A 6 -6.24 -14.82 6.70
C THR A 6 -4.73 -14.93 6.90
N GLU A 7 -4.29 -15.70 7.90
CA GLU A 7 -2.87 -15.96 8.11
C GLU A 7 -2.21 -16.58 6.88
N GLU A 8 -2.90 -17.50 6.20
CA GLU A 8 -2.40 -18.12 4.98
C GLU A 8 -2.20 -17.08 3.88
N GLU A 9 -3.16 -16.15 3.74
CA GLU A 9 -3.06 -15.09 2.75
C GLU A 9 -1.93 -14.12 3.08
N ILE A 10 -1.70 -13.82 4.35
CA ILE A 10 -0.57 -12.99 4.77
C ILE A 10 0.75 -13.66 4.38
N GLN A 11 0.86 -14.99 4.57
CA GLN A 11 2.06 -15.71 4.14
C GLN A 11 2.23 -15.66 2.63
N GLU A 12 1.15 -15.80 1.89
CA GLU A 12 1.22 -15.66 0.43
C GLU A 12 1.63 -14.25 0.02
N ILE A 13 1.09 -13.22 0.66
CA ILE A 13 1.47 -11.82 0.44
C ILE A 13 2.97 -11.63 0.68
N ARG A 14 3.52 -12.21 1.76
CA ARG A 14 4.95 -12.12 2.05
C ARG A 14 5.80 -12.63 0.89
N THR A 15 5.37 -13.72 0.24
CA THR A 15 6.13 -14.29 -0.90
C THR A 15 6.09 -13.40 -2.14
N LYS A 16 5.10 -12.52 -2.24
CA LYS A 16 4.88 -11.66 -3.40
C LYS A 16 5.26 -10.19 -3.15
N SER A 17 5.57 -9.84 -1.90
CA SER A 17 5.80 -8.45 -1.51
C SER A 17 7.06 -7.85 -2.13
N ALA A 18 8.11 -8.64 -2.38
CA ALA A 18 9.31 -8.13 -3.03
C ALA A 18 8.99 -7.61 -4.43
N ASP A 19 8.21 -8.37 -5.21
CA ASP A 19 7.79 -7.96 -6.54
C ASP A 19 6.83 -6.76 -6.47
N ALA A 20 5.91 -6.76 -5.50
CA ALA A 20 4.98 -5.65 -5.31
C ALA A 20 5.73 -4.35 -5.02
N LEU A 21 6.72 -4.39 -4.14
CA LEU A 21 7.55 -3.22 -3.81
C LEU A 21 8.41 -2.80 -4.99
N PHE A 22 8.94 -3.74 -5.75
CA PHE A 22 9.71 -3.43 -6.94
C PHE A 22 8.86 -2.66 -7.97
N GLU A 23 7.67 -3.15 -8.26
CA GLU A 23 6.76 -2.45 -9.17
C GLU A 23 6.28 -1.12 -8.59
N GLY A 24 5.89 -1.10 -7.32
CA GLY A 24 5.36 0.10 -6.66
C GLY A 24 6.38 1.22 -6.56
N THR A 25 7.64 0.91 -6.44
CA THR A 25 8.73 1.89 -6.37
C THR A 25 9.32 2.22 -7.73
N MET A 26 8.64 1.88 -8.80
CA MET A 26 9.11 2.11 -10.17
C MET A 26 10.45 1.44 -10.43
N LYS A 27 10.56 0.19 -9.98
CA LYS A 27 11.74 -0.69 -10.11
C LYS A 27 12.98 -0.22 -9.36
N GLN A 28 12.79 0.61 -8.34
CA GLN A 28 13.92 1.15 -7.56
C GLN A 28 14.32 0.30 -6.37
N PHE A 29 13.41 -0.53 -5.85
CA PHE A 29 13.68 -1.29 -4.64
C PHE A 29 13.08 -2.70 -4.75
N HIS A 30 13.97 -3.71 -4.70
CA HIS A 30 13.57 -5.12 -4.66
C HIS A 30 14.16 -5.76 -3.40
N PRO A 31 13.42 -5.80 -2.30
CA PRO A 31 13.97 -6.28 -1.02
C PRO A 31 14.21 -7.78 -1.02
N SER A 32 15.11 -8.22 -0.14
CA SER A 32 15.28 -9.64 0.16
C SER A 32 14.06 -10.17 0.90
N ALA A 33 13.90 -11.49 0.95
CA ALA A 33 12.83 -12.13 1.73
C ALA A 33 12.92 -11.75 3.21
N GLU A 34 14.14 -11.65 3.76
CA GLU A 34 14.35 -11.22 5.12
C GLU A 34 13.85 -9.80 5.36
N ARG A 35 14.17 -8.87 4.44
CA ARG A 35 13.72 -7.49 4.55
C ARG A 35 12.20 -7.37 4.41
N VAL A 36 11.58 -8.17 3.54
CA VAL A 36 10.12 -8.25 3.42
C VAL A 36 9.51 -8.64 4.77
N ASN A 37 10.04 -9.67 5.41
CA ASN A 37 9.52 -10.14 6.70
C ASN A 37 9.65 -9.05 7.78
N GLU A 38 10.74 -8.29 7.78
CA GLU A 38 10.90 -7.16 8.70
C GLU A 38 9.85 -6.08 8.46
N LEU A 39 9.65 -5.70 7.20
CA LEU A 39 8.70 -4.65 6.83
C LEU A 39 7.26 -5.05 7.16
N VAL A 40 6.87 -6.26 6.78
CA VAL A 40 5.52 -6.76 7.05
C VAL A 40 5.29 -6.92 8.55
N GLY A 41 6.25 -7.53 9.25
CA GLY A 41 6.16 -7.70 10.70
C GLY A 41 6.04 -6.38 11.44
N SER A 42 6.84 -5.39 11.07
CA SER A 42 6.79 -4.06 11.67
C SER A 42 5.42 -3.39 11.44
N ALA A 43 4.89 -3.50 10.22
CA ALA A 43 3.57 -2.93 9.91
C ALA A 43 2.47 -3.56 10.76
N LEU A 44 2.47 -4.90 10.86
CA LEU A 44 1.47 -5.62 11.64
C LEU A 44 1.56 -5.29 13.13
N GLU A 45 2.77 -5.16 13.67
CA GLU A 45 2.98 -4.75 15.06
C GLU A 45 2.42 -3.37 15.37
N LYS A 46 2.48 -2.47 14.41
CA LYS A 46 1.95 -1.11 14.56
C LYS A 46 0.44 -1.02 14.42
N GLY A 47 -0.23 -2.13 14.17
CA GLY A 47 -1.68 -2.19 14.02
C GLY A 47 -2.17 -2.09 12.59
N CYS A 48 -1.27 -2.16 11.61
CA CYS A 48 -1.67 -2.21 10.21
C CYS A 48 -2.25 -3.58 9.87
N TYR A 49 -3.09 -3.61 8.85
CA TYR A 49 -3.77 -4.85 8.44
C TYR A 49 -3.93 -4.88 6.92
N TYR A 50 -4.05 -6.11 6.41
CA TYR A 50 -4.30 -6.34 5.00
C TYR A 50 -5.77 -6.59 4.75
N LEU A 51 -6.32 -5.91 3.74
CA LEU A 51 -7.59 -6.27 3.12
C LEU A 51 -7.27 -6.92 1.78
N VAL A 52 -7.94 -8.00 1.46
CA VAL A 52 -7.67 -8.77 0.24
C VAL A 52 -8.91 -8.85 -0.64
N SER A 53 -8.67 -8.87 -1.94
CA SER A 53 -9.65 -9.20 -2.95
C SER A 53 -9.41 -10.64 -3.40
N ARG A 54 -10.47 -11.43 -3.46
CA ARG A 54 -10.41 -12.83 -3.90
C ARG A 54 -11.17 -13.00 -5.20
N GLN A 55 -10.61 -13.80 -6.09
CA GLN A 55 -11.26 -14.23 -7.32
C GLN A 55 -11.23 -15.76 -7.33
N GLU A 56 -12.40 -16.39 -7.39
CA GLU A 56 -12.52 -17.86 -7.34
C GLU A 56 -11.78 -18.44 -6.14
N ASN A 57 -11.93 -17.79 -4.97
CA ASN A 57 -11.28 -18.17 -3.71
C ASN A 57 -9.74 -18.06 -3.71
N LYS A 58 -9.17 -17.35 -4.69
CA LYS A 58 -7.73 -17.11 -4.76
C LYS A 58 -7.42 -15.65 -4.50
N LEU A 59 -6.26 -15.38 -3.90
CA LEU A 59 -5.79 -14.04 -3.68
C LEU A 59 -5.58 -13.34 -5.03
N ALA A 60 -6.23 -12.21 -5.22
CA ALA A 60 -6.12 -11.43 -6.45
C ALA A 60 -5.41 -10.09 -6.24
N GLY A 61 -5.49 -9.54 -5.04
CA GLY A 61 -4.84 -8.29 -4.72
C GLY A 61 -5.03 -7.95 -3.26
N TRP A 62 -4.34 -6.91 -2.81
CA TRP A 62 -4.42 -6.47 -1.42
C TRP A 62 -4.16 -4.97 -1.26
N VAL A 63 -4.61 -4.47 -0.13
CA VAL A 63 -4.27 -3.13 0.35
C VAL A 63 -3.81 -3.26 1.80
N LEU A 64 -2.73 -2.59 2.15
CA LEU A 64 -2.22 -2.51 3.51
C LEU A 64 -2.55 -1.14 4.07
N ALA A 65 -3.28 -1.11 5.17
CA ALA A 65 -3.75 0.13 5.77
C ALA A 65 -3.59 0.08 7.28
N GLY A 66 -3.58 1.23 7.92
CA GLY A 66 -3.50 1.30 9.36
C GLY A 66 -3.24 2.69 9.89
N PRO A 67 -2.88 2.79 11.18
CA PRO A 67 -2.63 4.06 11.82
C PRO A 67 -1.30 4.67 11.40
N SER A 68 -1.23 5.98 11.45
CA SER A 68 0.02 6.75 11.35
C SER A 68 -0.17 8.06 12.10
N ALA A 69 0.81 8.93 12.05
CA ALA A 69 0.74 10.24 12.68
C ALA A 69 1.42 11.28 11.80
N ASP A 70 0.88 12.48 11.82
CA ASP A 70 1.55 13.61 11.20
C ASP A 70 2.89 13.85 11.87
N PHE A 71 3.95 14.00 11.09
CA PHE A 71 5.31 14.13 11.61
C PHE A 71 5.45 15.37 12.50
N PHE A 72 4.82 16.47 12.12
CA PHE A 72 4.97 17.74 12.82
C PHE A 72 3.98 17.90 13.97
N SER A 73 2.70 17.66 13.73
CA SER A 73 1.65 17.90 14.72
C SER A 73 1.42 16.74 15.68
N LYS A 74 1.89 15.53 15.33
CA LYS A 74 1.62 14.27 16.03
C LYS A 74 0.15 13.85 15.98
N GLU A 75 -0.68 14.52 15.19
CA GLU A 75 -2.07 14.14 15.04
C GLU A 75 -2.19 12.76 14.37
N GLU A 76 -3.08 11.93 14.90
CA GLU A 76 -3.32 10.60 14.34
C GLU A 76 -4.06 10.69 13.02
N ILE A 77 -3.58 9.96 12.02
CA ILE A 77 -4.17 9.88 10.69
C ILE A 77 -4.25 8.42 10.28
N GLY A 78 -5.11 8.13 9.30
CA GLY A 78 -5.12 6.86 8.61
C GLY A 78 -4.09 6.90 7.49
N PHE A 79 -3.49 5.75 7.19
CA PHE A 79 -2.48 5.66 6.14
C PHE A 79 -2.69 4.40 5.32
N ILE A 80 -2.56 4.53 4.01
CA ILE A 80 -2.56 3.40 3.10
C ILE A 80 -1.12 3.20 2.63
N TYR A 81 -0.55 2.06 3.02
CA TYR A 81 0.86 1.78 2.86
C TYR A 81 1.18 1.07 1.55
N GLU A 82 0.26 0.26 1.05
CA GLU A 82 0.50 -0.53 -0.15
C GLU A 82 -0.82 -0.89 -0.82
N LEU A 83 -0.82 -0.89 -2.13
CA LEU A 83 -1.91 -1.39 -2.96
C LEU A 83 -1.28 -2.22 -4.08
N TYR A 84 -1.72 -3.46 -4.22
CA TYR A 84 -1.20 -4.34 -5.26
C TYR A 84 -2.29 -5.25 -5.80
N VAL A 85 -2.34 -5.36 -7.12
CA VAL A 85 -3.18 -6.34 -7.82
C VAL A 85 -2.24 -7.28 -8.56
N LEU A 86 -2.41 -8.58 -8.37
CA LEU A 86 -1.56 -9.57 -9.02
C LEU A 86 -1.67 -9.43 -10.54
N PRO A 87 -0.55 -9.64 -11.29
CA PRO A 87 -0.55 -9.42 -12.73
C PRO A 87 -1.67 -10.12 -13.49
N GLU A 88 -1.99 -11.36 -13.11
CA GLU A 88 -3.02 -12.16 -13.79
C GLU A 88 -4.44 -11.63 -13.59
N TYR A 89 -4.66 -10.73 -12.63
CA TYR A 89 -5.98 -10.18 -12.34
C TYR A 89 -6.11 -8.70 -12.70
N ARG A 90 -5.12 -8.14 -13.37
CA ARG A 90 -5.14 -6.72 -13.78
C ARG A 90 -6.13 -6.47 -14.91
N GLY A 91 -6.59 -5.24 -15.02
CA GLY A 91 -7.56 -4.86 -16.04
C GLY A 91 -9.00 -5.19 -15.70
N GLN A 92 -9.26 -5.65 -14.46
CA GLN A 92 -10.61 -6.01 -14.01
C GLN A 92 -11.18 -4.99 -13.01
N GLY A 93 -10.50 -3.88 -12.78
CA GLY A 93 -10.98 -2.83 -11.89
C GLY A 93 -10.92 -3.17 -10.41
N LEU A 94 -10.00 -4.03 -9.98
CA LEU A 94 -9.94 -4.47 -8.58
C LEU A 94 -9.31 -3.44 -7.63
N ALA A 95 -8.46 -2.57 -8.13
CA ALA A 95 -7.73 -1.61 -7.30
C ALA A 95 -8.66 -0.62 -6.61
N LYS A 96 -9.62 -0.07 -7.33
CA LYS A 96 -10.53 0.96 -6.81
C LYS A 96 -11.41 0.45 -5.67
N PRO A 97 -12.08 -0.71 -5.77
CA PRO A 97 -12.82 -1.27 -4.65
C PRO A 97 -11.97 -1.58 -3.43
N LEU A 98 -10.74 -2.07 -3.63
CA LEU A 98 -9.79 -2.29 -2.52
C LEU A 98 -9.51 -1.00 -1.77
N MET A 99 -9.18 0.05 -2.51
CA MET A 99 -8.93 1.37 -1.93
C MET A 99 -10.15 1.92 -1.23
N GLN A 100 -11.33 1.81 -1.85
CA GLN A 100 -12.57 2.32 -1.27
C GLN A 100 -12.88 1.62 0.06
N LYS A 101 -12.66 0.31 0.13
CA LYS A 101 -12.87 -0.43 1.37
C LYS A 101 -11.93 0.04 2.47
N ALA A 102 -10.67 0.26 2.16
CA ALA A 102 -9.70 0.76 3.11
C ALA A 102 -10.07 2.17 3.60
N ILE A 103 -10.47 3.04 2.69
CA ILE A 103 -10.91 4.39 3.02
C ILE A 103 -12.12 4.35 3.96
N ASP A 104 -13.10 3.52 3.64
CA ASP A 104 -14.31 3.39 4.46
C ASP A 104 -13.98 2.92 5.87
N GLU A 105 -13.13 1.90 6.00
CA GLU A 105 -12.75 1.38 7.32
C GLU A 105 -11.96 2.38 8.14
N LEU A 106 -11.02 3.09 7.53
CA LEU A 106 -10.27 4.12 8.22
C LEU A 106 -11.16 5.29 8.63
N SER A 107 -12.14 5.65 7.79
CA SER A 107 -13.10 6.70 8.10
C SER A 107 -13.98 6.33 9.29
N ILE A 108 -14.44 5.09 9.34
CA ILE A 108 -15.27 4.58 10.45
C ILE A 108 -14.49 4.61 11.77
N LYS A 109 -13.17 4.38 11.71
CA LYS A 109 -12.31 4.46 12.90
C LYS A 109 -12.11 5.89 13.39
N GLY A 110 -12.56 6.88 12.64
CA GLY A 110 -12.56 8.27 13.07
C GLY A 110 -11.33 9.09 12.68
N TYR A 111 -10.47 8.58 11.82
CA TYR A 111 -9.33 9.36 11.36
C TYR A 111 -9.80 10.57 10.55
N PRO A 112 -9.32 11.77 10.86
CA PRO A 112 -9.77 12.98 10.16
C PRO A 112 -9.19 13.12 8.75
N GLU A 113 -8.11 12.38 8.48
CA GLU A 113 -7.40 12.44 7.21
C GLU A 113 -6.82 11.09 6.89
N ILE A 114 -6.76 10.74 5.61
CA ILE A 114 -6.13 9.52 5.11
C ILE A 114 -5.05 9.94 4.14
N ARG A 115 -3.83 9.46 4.34
CA ARG A 115 -2.69 9.76 3.48
C ARG A 115 -2.13 8.49 2.85
N LEU A 116 -1.40 8.68 1.77
CA LEU A 116 -0.59 7.65 1.14
C LEU A 116 0.63 8.30 0.51
N SER A 117 1.63 7.47 0.20
CA SER A 117 2.77 7.88 -0.60
C SER A 117 2.80 7.08 -1.88
N VAL A 118 3.16 7.71 -2.98
CA VAL A 118 3.23 7.03 -4.28
C VAL A 118 4.44 7.58 -5.04
N HIS A 119 5.16 6.67 -5.71
CA HIS A 119 6.31 7.08 -6.51
C HIS A 119 5.86 7.80 -7.78
N ALA A 120 6.60 8.83 -8.15
CA ALA A 120 6.35 9.56 -9.39
C ALA A 120 6.38 8.59 -10.57
N GLY A 121 5.41 8.72 -11.46
CA GLY A 121 5.27 7.84 -12.62
C GLY A 121 4.47 6.57 -12.38
N ASN A 122 4.12 6.26 -11.14
CA ASN A 122 3.30 5.09 -10.85
C ASN A 122 1.87 5.33 -11.33
N PHE A 123 1.36 4.44 -12.16
CA PHE A 123 0.02 4.54 -12.75
C PHE A 123 -1.09 4.60 -11.70
N ALA A 124 -0.88 4.02 -10.52
CA ALA A 124 -1.87 4.02 -9.44
C ALA A 124 -2.28 5.44 -9.01
N GLN A 125 -1.48 6.47 -9.33
CA GLN A 125 -1.87 7.85 -9.08
C GLN A 125 -3.22 8.20 -9.68
N HIS A 126 -3.57 7.62 -10.84
CA HIS A 126 -4.86 7.86 -11.49
C HIS A 126 -6.03 7.36 -10.62
N VAL A 127 -5.87 6.18 -10.03
CA VAL A 127 -6.88 5.61 -9.12
C VAL A 127 -7.02 6.51 -7.89
N TYR A 128 -5.91 6.94 -7.32
CA TYR A 128 -5.94 7.78 -6.12
C TYR A 128 -6.62 9.12 -6.38
N ARG A 129 -6.32 9.76 -7.51
CA ARG A 129 -6.96 11.03 -7.87
C ARG A 129 -8.46 10.88 -8.11
N GLU A 130 -8.89 9.80 -8.75
CA GLU A 130 -10.31 9.50 -8.94
C GLU A 130 -11.05 9.35 -7.60
N LEU A 131 -10.37 8.86 -6.57
CA LEU A 131 -10.93 8.71 -5.23
C LEU A 131 -10.91 9.98 -4.40
N GLY A 132 -10.30 11.05 -4.91
CA GLY A 132 -10.28 12.34 -4.24
C GLY A 132 -8.97 12.69 -3.55
N PHE A 133 -7.93 11.86 -3.68
CA PHE A 133 -6.61 12.21 -3.14
C PHE A 133 -6.00 13.36 -3.93
N ILE A 134 -5.39 14.29 -3.22
CA ILE A 134 -4.68 15.44 -3.79
C ILE A 134 -3.24 15.43 -3.31
N ASP A 135 -2.37 16.10 -4.04
CA ASP A 135 -0.97 16.21 -3.64
C ASP A 135 -0.87 17.00 -2.34
N LYS A 136 -0.18 16.46 -1.36
CA LYS A 136 0.03 17.12 -0.08
C LYS A 136 1.50 17.42 0.16
N GLN A 137 2.37 16.49 -0.16
CA GLN A 137 3.82 16.61 0.05
C GLN A 137 4.53 16.02 -1.15
N ILE A 138 5.57 16.70 -1.61
CA ILE A 138 6.38 16.22 -2.73
C ILE A 138 7.78 15.94 -2.21
N SER A 139 8.23 14.70 -2.41
CA SER A 139 9.59 14.29 -2.12
C SER A 139 10.40 14.36 -3.42
N MET A 140 11.55 15.01 -3.36
CA MET A 140 12.40 15.21 -4.53
C MET A 140 13.78 14.63 -4.28
N SER A 141 14.44 14.18 -5.34
CA SER A 141 15.77 13.57 -5.25
C SER A 141 16.70 14.16 -6.30
N LEU A 142 17.92 14.44 -5.89
CA LEU A 142 19.00 14.85 -6.78
C LEU A 142 20.14 13.85 -6.62
N GLN A 143 20.52 13.19 -7.71
CA GLN A 143 21.68 12.29 -7.69
C GLN A 143 22.97 13.13 -7.70
N VAL A 144 23.82 12.91 -6.71
CA VAL A 144 25.09 13.62 -6.60
C VAL A 144 26.16 12.79 -7.31
N VAL A 145 26.80 13.38 -8.31
CA VAL A 145 27.86 12.70 -9.04
C VAL A 145 29.08 12.61 -8.12
N LYS A 146 29.58 11.38 -7.93
CA LYS A 146 30.82 11.17 -7.17
C LYS A 146 32.00 11.78 -7.97
N ARG A 147 32.77 12.65 -7.31
CA ARG A 147 33.99 13.17 -7.88
C ARG A 147 35.11 12.16 -7.67
N PRO A 148 36.02 12.00 -8.65
CA PRO A 148 37.20 11.12 -8.53
C PRO A 148 38.15 11.57 -7.42
#